data_ab447ec8243124858dd9afb7bfb052cc
#
_entry.id   ab447ec8243124858dd9afb7bfb052cc
#
_cell.length_a   1.000
_cell.length_b   1.000
_cell.length_c   1.000
_cell.angle_alpha   90.00
_cell.angle_beta   90.00
_cell.angle_gamma   90.00
#
_symmetry.space_group_name_H-M   'P 1'
#
loop_
_entity.id
_entity.type
_entity.pdbx_description
1 polymer ?
#
loop_
_entity_poly.entity_id
_entity_poly.type
_entity_poly.pdbx_seq_one_letter_code
_entity_poly.pdbx_strand_id
1 'polypeptide(L)'
;MLGACFQLNQSRIAISSGGMFGLGPGTSRARWGMLPNSHTDFIASIIGEEYGFVGLLIFVIILGFLIISFYGLAISTKSEFKKLIFVGLGSWVFIQTAINLGGAVGLLPITGIVLPFISYGSSAMVALFSGIAIGYSRI
;
A
#
# COMPACT_ATOMS: atom_id res chain seq x y z
N MET A 1 -16.78 -0.48 -18.39
CA MET A 1 -16.72 0.88 -17.80
C MET A 1 -17.59 1.05 -16.54
N LEU A 2 -18.78 0.46 -16.47
CA LEU A 2 -19.65 0.52 -15.27
C LEU A 2 -19.00 -0.06 -13.99
N GLY A 3 -18.16 -1.09 -14.08
CA GLY A 3 -17.54 -1.72 -12.92
C GLY A 3 -16.51 -0.85 -12.20
N ALA A 4 -15.67 -0.09 -12.92
CA ALA A 4 -14.64 0.75 -12.31
C ALA A 4 -15.22 1.95 -11.54
N CYS A 5 -16.26 2.59 -12.09
CA CYS A 5 -16.96 3.67 -11.38
C CYS A 5 -17.69 3.15 -10.14
N PHE A 6 -18.28 1.96 -10.21
CA PHE A 6 -18.91 1.33 -9.05
C PHE A 6 -17.89 1.01 -7.95
N GLN A 7 -16.74 0.42 -8.31
CA GLN A 7 -15.67 0.11 -7.37
C GLN A 7 -15.12 1.37 -6.70
N LEU A 8 -14.90 2.45 -7.45
CA LEU A 8 -14.45 3.72 -6.91
C LEU A 8 -15.45 4.32 -5.93
N ASN A 9 -16.73 4.31 -6.27
CA ASN A 9 -17.77 4.81 -5.37
C ASN A 9 -17.84 3.99 -4.09
N GLN A 10 -17.76 2.66 -4.16
CA GLN A 10 -17.75 1.79 -3.00
C GLN A 10 -16.50 2.01 -2.13
N SER A 11 -15.32 2.21 -2.74
CA SER A 11 -14.09 2.56 -2.03
C SER A 11 -14.24 3.86 -1.24
N ARG A 12 -14.79 4.90 -1.86
CA ARG A 12 -15.04 6.19 -1.21
C ARG A 12 -16.07 6.10 -0.10
N ILE A 13 -17.14 5.33 -0.31
CA ILE A 13 -18.17 5.09 0.72
C ILE A 13 -17.55 4.35 1.91
N ALA A 14 -16.71 3.33 1.67
CA ALA A 14 -16.02 2.61 2.72
C ALA A 14 -15.13 3.53 3.57
N ILE A 15 -14.27 4.34 2.92
CA ILE A 15 -13.41 5.30 3.64
C ILE A 15 -14.24 6.33 4.42
N SER A 16 -15.32 6.87 3.82
CA SER A 16 -16.16 7.87 4.48
C SER A 16 -16.97 7.28 5.63
N SER A 17 -17.40 6.03 5.55
CA SER A 17 -18.14 5.35 6.61
C SER A 17 -17.30 5.07 7.85
N GLY A 18 -15.97 4.94 7.71
CA GLY A 18 -15.06 4.74 8.82
C GLY A 18 -14.89 5.97 9.73
N GLY A 19 -15.19 7.18 9.26
CA GLY A 19 -15.05 8.41 10.05
C GLY A 19 -13.64 8.58 10.63
N MET A 20 -13.55 9.15 11.84
CA MET A 20 -12.25 9.39 12.50
C MET A 20 -11.65 8.12 13.11
N PHE A 21 -12.44 7.27 13.75
CA PHE A 21 -11.98 6.13 14.56
C PHE A 21 -12.29 4.76 13.96
N GLY A 22 -13.02 4.70 12.86
CA GLY A 22 -13.44 3.46 12.22
C GLY A 22 -14.68 2.83 12.84
N LEU A 23 -15.21 1.82 12.13
CA LEU A 23 -16.37 1.03 12.59
C LEU A 23 -15.97 -0.13 13.51
N GLY A 24 -14.68 -0.40 13.64
CA GLY A 24 -14.11 -1.52 14.39
C GLY A 24 -13.54 -2.62 13.51
N PRO A 25 -12.56 -3.39 14.02
CA PRO A 25 -11.92 -4.47 13.28
C PRO A 25 -12.94 -5.58 12.94
N GLY A 26 -12.96 -6.00 11.69
CA GLY A 26 -13.84 -7.06 11.18
C GLY A 26 -15.25 -6.60 10.79
N THR A 27 -15.60 -5.33 10.94
CA THR A 27 -16.94 -4.79 10.61
C THR A 27 -17.06 -4.25 9.20
N SER A 28 -15.95 -4.28 8.41
CA SER A 28 -15.93 -3.77 7.05
C SER A 28 -16.95 -4.48 6.15
N ARG A 29 -17.88 -3.71 5.63
CA ARG A 29 -18.85 -4.17 4.62
C ARG A 29 -18.19 -4.42 3.27
N ALA A 30 -17.13 -3.67 2.97
CA ALA A 30 -16.33 -3.84 1.76
C ALA A 30 -15.67 -5.23 1.68
N ARG A 31 -15.31 -5.82 2.83
CA ARG A 31 -14.72 -7.16 2.94
C ARG A 31 -15.71 -8.27 2.60
N TRP A 32 -17.00 -8.11 2.90
CA TRP A 32 -18.03 -9.16 2.81
C TRP A 32 -18.77 -9.20 1.49
N GLY A 33 -18.16 -8.75 0.39
CA GLY A 33 -18.68 -9.00 -0.96
C GLY A 33 -19.19 -7.77 -1.73
N MET A 34 -19.08 -6.57 -1.20
CA MET A 34 -19.45 -5.34 -1.93
C MET A 34 -18.36 -4.86 -2.89
N LEU A 35 -17.10 -5.25 -2.67
CA LEU A 35 -15.97 -4.91 -3.55
C LEU A 35 -15.35 -6.18 -4.12
N PRO A 36 -15.45 -6.44 -5.44
CA PRO A 36 -14.63 -7.44 -6.10
C PRO A 36 -13.13 -7.07 -5.92
N ASN A 37 -12.29 -8.06 -5.61
CA ASN A 37 -10.85 -7.88 -5.35
C ASN A 37 -10.52 -6.96 -4.16
N SER A 38 -11.38 -6.91 -3.15
CA SER A 38 -11.17 -6.10 -1.93
C SER A 38 -9.87 -6.44 -1.20
N HIS A 39 -9.40 -7.69 -1.28
CA HIS A 39 -8.19 -8.18 -0.62
C HIS A 39 -6.88 -7.84 -1.35
N THR A 40 -6.94 -7.31 -2.56
CA THR A 40 -5.77 -6.95 -3.37
C THR A 40 -5.67 -5.43 -3.56
N ASP A 41 -6.65 -4.84 -4.21
CA ASP A 41 -6.54 -3.48 -4.73
C ASP A 41 -7.11 -2.42 -3.77
N PHE A 42 -8.07 -2.82 -2.91
CA PHE A 42 -8.80 -1.91 -2.03
C PHE A 42 -8.55 -2.12 -0.53
N ILE A 43 -7.41 -2.72 -0.18
CA ILE A 43 -7.09 -2.97 1.23
C ILE A 43 -6.97 -1.66 2.04
N ALA A 44 -6.52 -0.56 1.41
CA ALA A 44 -6.49 0.76 2.01
C ALA A 44 -7.90 1.26 2.38
N SER A 45 -8.92 0.93 1.57
CA SER A 45 -10.31 1.29 1.85
C SER A 45 -10.88 0.49 3.02
N ILE A 46 -10.50 -0.79 3.14
CA ILE A 46 -10.86 -1.62 4.28
C ILE A 46 -10.24 -1.07 5.57
N ILE A 47 -8.96 -0.71 5.54
CA ILE A 47 -8.27 -0.07 6.67
C ILE A 47 -8.98 1.24 7.05
N GLY A 48 -9.34 2.05 6.06
CA GLY A 48 -10.08 3.30 6.28
C GLY A 48 -11.47 3.07 6.88
N GLU A 49 -12.17 1.99 6.52
CA GLU A 49 -13.49 1.65 7.09
C GLU A 49 -13.38 1.09 8.51
N GLU A 50 -12.43 0.16 8.75
CA GLU A 50 -12.29 -0.52 10.04
C GLU A 50 -11.62 0.33 11.12
N TYR A 51 -10.57 1.07 10.76
CA TYR A 51 -9.74 1.86 11.70
C TYR A 51 -9.91 3.37 11.53
N GLY A 52 -10.69 3.81 10.55
CA GLY A 52 -10.95 5.21 10.28
C GLY A 52 -9.76 5.99 9.75
N PHE A 53 -9.89 7.31 9.78
CA PHE A 53 -8.84 8.22 9.31
C PHE A 53 -7.55 8.06 10.13
N VAL A 54 -7.65 7.87 11.44
CA VAL A 54 -6.49 7.70 12.33
C VAL A 54 -5.73 6.43 11.97
N GLY A 55 -6.43 5.32 11.73
CA GLY A 55 -5.79 4.06 11.31
C GLY A 55 -5.09 4.17 9.95
N LEU A 56 -5.74 4.82 8.99
CA LEU A 56 -5.16 5.08 7.68
C LEU A 56 -3.91 5.97 7.78
N LEU A 57 -3.94 7.00 8.64
CA LEU A 57 -2.81 7.90 8.87
C LEU A 57 -1.63 7.15 9.48
N ILE A 58 -1.86 6.36 10.52
CA ILE A 58 -0.81 5.52 11.14
C ILE A 58 -0.19 4.59 10.10
N PHE A 59 -1.03 3.97 9.28
CA PHE A 59 -0.59 3.10 8.22
C PHE A 59 0.33 3.81 7.20
N VAL A 60 -0.06 5.00 6.74
CA VAL A 60 0.76 5.81 5.82
C VAL A 60 2.08 6.24 6.48
N ILE A 61 2.07 6.58 7.78
CA ILE A 61 3.28 6.91 8.53
C ILE A 61 4.24 5.71 8.59
N ILE A 62 3.75 4.50 8.84
CA ILE A 62 4.57 3.29 8.88
C ILE A 62 5.22 3.03 7.50
N LEU A 63 4.46 3.15 6.42
CA LEU A 63 5.01 3.01 5.06
C LEU A 63 6.01 4.11 4.73
N GLY A 64 5.74 5.34 5.14
CA GLY A 64 6.66 6.46 4.98
C GLY A 64 7.98 6.24 5.72
N PHE A 65 7.92 5.74 6.96
CA PHE A 65 9.11 5.39 7.73
C PHE A 65 9.93 4.27 7.05
N LEU A 66 9.27 3.28 6.49
CA LEU A 66 9.91 2.19 5.75
C LEU A 66 10.63 2.73 4.49
N ILE A 67 9.98 3.61 3.73
CA ILE A 67 10.57 4.25 2.55
C ILE A 67 11.81 5.08 2.95
N ILE A 68 11.71 5.89 4.00
CA ILE A 68 12.83 6.69 4.51
C ILE A 68 13.97 5.78 4.97
N SER A 69 13.68 4.62 5.58
CA SER A 69 14.68 3.65 5.99
C SER A 69 15.46 3.08 4.80
N PHE A 70 14.81 2.80 3.66
CA PHE A 70 15.52 2.38 2.45
C PHE A 70 16.45 3.46 1.92
N TYR A 71 16.03 4.71 1.89
CA TYR A 71 16.92 5.81 1.49
C TYR A 71 18.05 6.03 2.48
N GLY A 72 17.79 5.88 3.79
CA GLY A 72 18.83 5.93 4.83
C GLY A 72 19.90 4.86 4.64
N LEU A 73 19.49 3.61 4.33
CA LEU A 73 20.41 2.53 4.01
C LEU A 73 21.21 2.82 2.73
N ALA A 74 20.57 3.40 1.72
CA ALA A 74 21.24 3.79 0.48
C ALA A 74 22.36 4.81 0.74
N ILE A 75 22.11 5.81 1.59
CA ILE A 75 23.10 6.84 1.94
C ILE A 75 24.26 6.26 2.78
N SER A 76 23.95 5.33 3.69
CA SER A 76 24.94 4.72 4.59
C SER A 76 25.85 3.70 3.91
N THR A 77 25.46 3.21 2.74
CA THR A 77 26.18 2.15 2.03
C THR A 77 27.29 2.72 1.14
N LYS A 78 28.50 2.17 1.25
CA LYS A 78 29.67 2.56 0.43
C LYS A 78 29.67 1.99 -0.99
N SER A 79 28.95 0.89 -1.22
CA SER A 79 28.86 0.23 -2.53
C SER A 79 27.81 0.89 -3.41
N GLU A 80 28.20 1.40 -4.55
CA GLU A 80 27.29 2.02 -5.53
C GLU A 80 26.18 1.06 -5.98
N PHE A 81 26.50 -0.22 -6.14
CA PHE A 81 25.52 -1.24 -6.51
C PHE A 81 24.42 -1.39 -5.47
N LYS A 82 24.79 -1.51 -4.19
CA LYS A 82 23.81 -1.62 -3.08
C LYS A 82 23.00 -0.36 -2.90
N LYS A 83 23.63 0.80 -3.07
CA LYS A 83 22.96 2.09 -3.04
C LYS A 83 21.84 2.16 -4.07
N LEU A 84 22.11 1.74 -5.32
CA LEU A 84 21.10 1.69 -6.38
C LEU A 84 19.96 0.74 -6.05
N ILE A 85 20.25 -0.43 -5.45
CA ILE A 85 19.22 -1.39 -5.02
C ILE A 85 18.30 -0.74 -3.98
N PHE A 86 18.82 -0.13 -2.92
CA PHE A 86 18.00 0.47 -1.88
C PHE A 86 17.21 1.68 -2.38
N VAL A 87 17.78 2.51 -3.24
CA VAL A 87 17.04 3.60 -3.91
C VAL A 87 15.92 3.02 -4.77
N GLY A 88 16.20 1.99 -5.55
CA GLY A 88 15.20 1.32 -6.39
C GLY A 88 14.04 0.74 -5.57
N LEU A 89 14.34 0.03 -4.48
CA LEU A 89 13.34 -0.53 -3.58
C LEU A 89 12.49 0.56 -2.92
N GLY A 90 13.11 1.60 -2.40
CA GLY A 90 12.41 2.74 -1.80
C GLY A 90 11.50 3.44 -2.78
N SER A 91 11.98 3.70 -4.00
CA SER A 91 11.19 4.33 -5.06
C SER A 91 10.03 3.42 -5.51
N TRP A 92 10.26 2.12 -5.63
CA TRP A 92 9.22 1.16 -5.99
C TRP A 92 8.10 1.14 -4.94
N VAL A 93 8.43 0.98 -3.66
CA VAL A 93 7.44 1.00 -2.57
C VAL A 93 6.68 2.32 -2.53
N PHE A 94 7.38 3.45 -2.71
CA PHE A 94 6.77 4.78 -2.77
C PHE A 94 5.74 4.90 -3.90
N ILE A 95 6.12 4.54 -5.12
CA ILE A 95 5.24 4.64 -6.29
C ILE A 95 4.02 3.74 -6.15
N GLN A 96 4.20 2.48 -5.73
CA GLN A 96 3.08 1.56 -5.50
C GLN A 96 2.11 2.09 -4.44
N THR A 97 2.64 2.59 -3.32
CA THR A 97 1.82 3.18 -2.25
C THR A 97 1.06 4.40 -2.74
N ALA A 98 1.72 5.32 -3.47
CA ALA A 98 1.10 6.53 -3.99
C ALA A 98 -0.02 6.22 -4.99
N ILE A 99 0.20 5.27 -5.91
CA ILE A 99 -0.82 4.88 -6.90
C ILE A 99 -2.00 4.18 -6.22
N ASN A 100 -1.75 3.25 -5.29
CA ASN A 100 -2.81 2.53 -4.60
C ASN A 100 -3.68 3.47 -3.74
N LEU A 101 -3.07 4.31 -2.91
CA LEU A 101 -3.79 5.29 -2.10
C LEU A 101 -4.52 6.33 -2.97
N GLY A 102 -3.86 6.82 -4.02
CA GLY A 102 -4.45 7.75 -4.98
C GLY A 102 -5.66 7.15 -5.70
N GLY A 103 -5.60 5.85 -6.04
CA GLY A 103 -6.72 5.10 -6.61
C GLY A 103 -7.86 4.92 -5.61
N ALA A 104 -7.56 4.59 -4.35
CA ALA A 104 -8.56 4.39 -3.30
C ALA A 104 -9.38 5.65 -3.00
N VAL A 105 -8.75 6.84 -2.99
CA VAL A 105 -9.44 8.12 -2.81
C VAL A 105 -9.99 8.70 -4.12
N GLY A 106 -9.64 8.11 -5.27
CA GLY A 106 -10.12 8.52 -6.59
C GLY A 106 -9.42 9.72 -7.19
N LEU A 107 -8.19 10.00 -6.77
CA LEU A 107 -7.30 10.98 -7.41
C LEU A 107 -6.62 10.39 -8.64
N LEU A 108 -6.40 9.08 -8.64
CA LEU A 108 -5.80 8.33 -9.76
C LEU A 108 -6.77 7.26 -10.24
N PRO A 109 -6.65 6.81 -11.51
CA PRO A 109 -7.44 5.68 -12.00
C PRO A 109 -7.06 4.40 -11.22
N ILE A 110 -8.04 3.53 -11.03
CA ILE A 110 -7.84 2.21 -10.40
C ILE A 110 -7.00 1.36 -11.36
N THR A 111 -5.80 0.99 -10.93
CA THR A 111 -4.82 0.27 -11.75
C THR A 111 -4.61 -1.18 -11.32
N GLY A 112 -5.26 -1.63 -10.25
CA GLY A 112 -5.05 -2.98 -9.72
C GLY A 112 -3.65 -3.21 -9.15
N ILE A 113 -2.92 -2.15 -8.80
CA ILE A 113 -1.59 -2.26 -8.21
C ILE A 113 -1.73 -2.61 -6.74
N VAL A 114 -1.17 -3.76 -6.37
CA VAL A 114 -1.19 -4.27 -4.99
C VAL A 114 -0.35 -3.39 -4.06
N LEU A 115 -0.83 -3.24 -2.83
CA LEU A 115 -0.12 -2.49 -1.79
C LEU A 115 1.08 -3.33 -1.27
N PRO A 116 2.29 -2.77 -1.19
CA PRO A 116 3.46 -3.51 -0.72
C PRO A 116 3.25 -4.04 0.70
N PHE A 117 3.70 -5.27 0.95
CA PHE A 117 3.69 -5.99 2.24
C PHE A 117 2.33 -6.40 2.81
N ILE A 118 1.21 -5.88 2.34
CA ILE A 118 -0.11 -6.12 2.95
C ILE A 118 -1.08 -6.78 1.98
N SER A 119 -1.03 -6.40 0.72
CA SER A 119 -1.91 -6.96 -0.29
C SER A 119 -1.44 -8.34 -0.75
N TYR A 120 -2.37 -9.20 -1.15
CA TYR A 120 -2.08 -10.53 -1.72
C TYR A 120 -1.38 -10.42 -3.08
N GLY A 121 -0.08 -10.07 -3.07
CA GLY A 121 0.77 -10.02 -4.24
C GLY A 121 2.02 -10.87 -4.03
N SER A 122 1.88 -12.20 -4.12
CA SER A 122 2.98 -13.14 -3.83
C SER A 122 4.25 -12.85 -4.65
N SER A 123 4.12 -12.52 -5.92
CA SER A 123 5.25 -12.18 -6.79
C SER A 123 5.94 -10.88 -6.40
N ALA A 124 5.19 -9.85 -6.04
CA ALA A 124 5.74 -8.57 -5.58
C ALA A 124 6.48 -8.71 -4.24
N MET A 125 5.94 -9.52 -3.32
CA MET A 125 6.58 -9.83 -2.04
C MET A 125 7.91 -10.57 -2.23
N VAL A 126 7.94 -11.61 -3.07
CA VAL A 126 9.17 -12.35 -3.39
C VAL A 126 10.22 -11.42 -4.00
N ALA A 127 9.83 -10.56 -4.92
CA ALA A 127 10.73 -9.59 -5.54
C ALA A 127 11.29 -8.57 -4.53
N LEU A 128 10.47 -8.04 -3.62
CA LEU A 128 10.90 -7.14 -2.57
C LEU A 128 11.87 -7.81 -1.60
N PHE A 129 11.55 -9.01 -1.10
CA PHE A 129 12.44 -9.73 -0.19
C PHE A 129 13.74 -10.16 -0.85
N SER A 130 13.72 -10.58 -2.11
CA SER A 130 14.94 -10.88 -2.85
C SER A 130 15.83 -9.64 -3.05
N GLY A 131 15.24 -8.50 -3.37
CA GLY A 131 15.95 -7.23 -3.46
C GLY A 131 16.59 -6.81 -2.13
N ILE A 132 15.88 -6.96 -1.02
CA ILE A 132 16.41 -6.71 0.32
C ILE A 132 17.56 -7.67 0.64
N ALA A 133 17.41 -8.97 0.36
CA ALA A 133 18.44 -9.97 0.60
C ALA A 133 19.73 -9.67 -0.18
N ILE A 134 19.62 -9.27 -1.46
CA ILE A 134 20.76 -8.87 -2.27
C ILE A 134 21.42 -7.59 -1.71
N GLY A 135 20.62 -6.62 -1.29
CA GLY A 135 21.13 -5.38 -0.69
C GLY A 135 21.92 -5.61 0.60
N TYR A 136 21.52 -6.59 1.42
CA TYR A 136 22.22 -6.96 2.66
C TYR A 136 23.33 -8.00 2.46
N SER A 137 23.41 -8.65 1.32
CA SER A 137 24.43 -9.64 0.99
C SER A 137 25.84 -9.03 1.12
N ARG A 138 26.80 -9.85 1.57
CA ARG A 138 28.22 -9.46 1.72
C ARG A 138 29.02 -9.50 0.41
N ILE A 139 28.34 -9.55 -0.73
CA ILE A 139 29.00 -9.53 -2.05
C ILE A 139 29.61 -8.16 -2.30
#